data_da22ec235c31ce3267d18854543dc0c3
#
_entry.id   da22ec235c31ce3267d18854543dc0c3
#
_cell.length_a   1.000
_cell.length_b   1.000
_cell.length_c   1.000
_cell.angle_alpha   90.00
_cell.angle_beta   90.00
_cell.angle_gamma   90.00
#
_symmetry.space_group_name_H-M   'P 1'
#
loop_
_entity.id
_entity.type
_entity.pdbx_description
1 polymer ?
#
loop_
_entity_poly.entity_id
_entity_poly.type
_entity_poly.pdbx_seq_one_letter_code
_entity_poly.pdbx_strand_id
1 'polypeptide(L)'
;MISFRQVEQEDIVSTKYEVMSGKILRYSPDGAALVNSEMDAYWSSLYEMQNPVADIRGDWAVIADVDGTSMKIFDKDGEAGSVTTSYSIVKARISSNGLVAAILDGGDSTWINYYDSDGT
;
A
#
# COMPACT_ATOMS: atom_id res chain seq x y z
N MET A 1 -15.07 12.37 -26.76
CA MET A 1 -15.31 10.96 -26.43
C MET A 1 -14.04 10.14 -26.32
N ILE A 2 -13.19 10.18 -27.30
CA ILE A 2 -11.92 9.44 -27.29
C ILE A 2 -11.02 9.93 -26.16
N SER A 3 -10.94 11.24 -25.97
CA SER A 3 -10.13 11.81 -24.87
C SER A 3 -10.62 11.33 -23.51
N PHE A 4 -11.91 11.26 -23.33
CA PHE A 4 -12.50 10.79 -22.08
C PHE A 4 -12.11 9.33 -21.82
N ARG A 5 -12.14 8.50 -22.85
CA ARG A 5 -11.71 7.09 -22.70
C ARG A 5 -10.24 6.97 -22.32
N GLN A 6 -9.40 7.82 -22.88
CA GLN A 6 -7.99 7.80 -22.56
C GLN A 6 -7.75 8.16 -21.10
N VAL A 7 -8.48 9.14 -20.60
CA VAL A 7 -8.37 9.53 -19.19
C VAL A 7 -8.81 8.36 -18.29
N GLU A 8 -9.91 7.72 -18.63
CA GLU A 8 -10.36 6.54 -17.86
C GLU A 8 -9.33 5.42 -17.87
N GLN A 9 -8.70 5.18 -19.01
CA GLN A 9 -7.69 4.14 -19.10
C GLN A 9 -6.46 4.47 -18.26
N GLU A 10 -6.07 5.72 -18.23
CA GLU A 10 -4.94 6.14 -17.39
C GLU A 10 -5.26 5.92 -15.91
N ASP A 11 -6.46 6.28 -15.48
CA ASP A 11 -6.88 6.05 -14.10
C ASP A 11 -6.89 4.56 -13.76
N ILE A 12 -7.41 3.74 -14.67
CA ILE A 12 -7.44 2.29 -14.48
C ILE A 12 -6.03 1.73 -14.38
N VAL A 13 -5.12 2.19 -15.22
CA VAL A 13 -3.73 1.72 -15.23
C VAL A 13 -3.01 2.08 -13.92
N SER A 14 -3.30 3.24 -13.35
CA SER A 14 -2.66 3.67 -12.11
C SER A 14 -3.34 3.09 -10.87
N THR A 15 -4.50 2.48 -11.01
CA THR A 15 -5.25 1.89 -9.92
C THR A 15 -5.08 0.37 -9.95
N LYS A 16 -4.76 -0.20 -8.79
CA LYS A 16 -4.54 -1.64 -8.65
C LYS A 16 -5.58 -2.25 -7.73
N TYR A 17 -5.85 -3.53 -7.93
CA TYR A 17 -6.85 -4.27 -7.18
C TYR A 17 -6.27 -5.59 -6.72
N GLU A 18 -6.43 -5.91 -5.43
CA GLU A 18 -5.98 -7.18 -4.87
C GLU A 18 -6.98 -7.67 -3.82
N VAL A 19 -6.97 -8.96 -3.56
CA VAL A 19 -7.86 -9.54 -2.55
C VAL A 19 -7.23 -9.38 -1.17
N MET A 20 -8.03 -8.91 -0.22
CA MET A 20 -7.62 -8.76 1.17
C MET A 20 -8.81 -9.07 2.07
N SER A 21 -8.65 -10.03 2.97
CA SER A 21 -9.70 -10.39 3.95
C SER A 21 -11.03 -10.76 3.27
N GLY A 22 -10.95 -11.42 2.10
CA GLY A 22 -12.14 -11.80 1.33
C GLY A 22 -12.83 -10.65 0.62
N LYS A 23 -12.22 -9.48 0.61
CA LYS A 23 -12.72 -8.26 -0.01
C LYS A 23 -11.70 -7.76 -1.02
N ILE A 24 -11.95 -6.60 -1.61
CA ILE A 24 -11.07 -6.05 -2.63
C ILE A 24 -10.35 -4.83 -2.08
N LEU A 25 -9.02 -4.88 -2.06
CA LEU A 25 -8.20 -3.71 -1.78
C LEU A 25 -7.93 -3.00 -3.08
N ARG A 26 -8.43 -1.77 -3.20
CA ARG A 26 -8.17 -0.90 -4.35
C ARG A 26 -7.18 0.16 -3.91
N TYR A 27 -6.09 0.32 -4.64
CA TYR A 27 -5.10 1.32 -4.28
C TYR A 27 -4.46 1.99 -5.49
N SER A 28 -4.03 3.21 -5.29
CA SER A 28 -3.46 4.08 -6.31
C SER A 28 -2.46 5.03 -5.66
N PRO A 29 -1.79 5.89 -6.44
CA PRO A 29 -0.92 6.93 -5.86
C PRO A 29 -1.61 7.87 -4.87
N ASP A 30 -2.93 8.00 -4.96
CA ASP A 30 -3.69 8.96 -4.15
C ASP A 30 -4.27 8.37 -2.86
N GLY A 31 -4.37 7.06 -2.77
CA GLY A 31 -4.93 6.42 -1.59
C GLY A 31 -5.38 5.00 -1.82
N ALA A 32 -6.01 4.44 -0.81
CA ALA A 32 -6.48 3.06 -0.83
C ALA A 32 -7.86 2.96 -0.19
N ALA A 33 -8.60 1.92 -0.57
CA ALA A 33 -9.90 1.61 -0.01
C ALA A 33 -10.13 0.11 -0.02
N LEU A 34 -10.77 -0.39 1.01
CA LEU A 34 -11.25 -1.76 1.02
C LEU A 34 -12.72 -1.72 0.62
N VAL A 35 -13.07 -2.41 -0.45
CA VAL A 35 -14.39 -2.31 -1.06
C VAL A 35 -15.03 -3.67 -1.22
N ASN A 36 -16.37 -3.68 -1.34
CA ASN A 36 -17.11 -4.90 -1.64
C ASN A 36 -17.23 -5.09 -3.16
N SER A 37 -17.96 -6.12 -3.59
CA SER A 37 -18.10 -6.42 -5.00
C SER A 37 -18.87 -5.33 -5.78
N GLU A 38 -19.59 -4.47 -5.07
CA GLU A 38 -20.29 -3.33 -5.67
C GLU A 38 -19.48 -2.05 -5.60
N MET A 39 -18.23 -2.15 -5.15
CA MET A 39 -17.28 -1.03 -5.01
C MET A 39 -17.66 -0.03 -3.92
N ASP A 40 -18.50 -0.42 -2.99
CA ASP A 40 -18.77 0.37 -1.79
C ASP A 40 -17.66 0.16 -0.78
N ALA A 41 -17.16 1.24 -0.20
CA ALA A 41 -16.01 1.18 0.68
C ALA A 41 -16.39 0.80 2.11
N TYR A 42 -15.65 -0.15 2.68
CA TYR A 42 -15.67 -0.38 4.12
C TYR A 42 -14.86 0.67 4.83
N TRP A 43 -13.72 1.04 4.24
CA TRP A 43 -12.89 2.16 4.71
C TRP A 43 -12.07 2.69 3.54
N SER A 44 -11.57 3.90 3.70
CA SER A 44 -10.65 4.51 2.74
C SER A 44 -9.60 5.33 3.48
N SER A 45 -8.45 5.50 2.86
CA SER A 45 -7.33 6.25 3.41
C SER A 45 -6.65 7.02 2.29
N LEU A 46 -6.36 8.29 2.54
CA LEU A 46 -5.66 9.14 1.58
C LEU A 46 -4.17 9.19 1.91
N TYR A 47 -3.35 9.22 0.88
CA TYR A 47 -1.91 9.39 1.00
C TYR A 47 -1.39 9.91 -0.33
N GLU A 48 -0.11 10.20 -0.38
CA GLU A 48 0.57 10.53 -1.63
C GLU A 48 1.75 9.61 -1.81
N MET A 49 1.71 8.79 -2.85
CA MET A 49 2.80 7.90 -3.20
C MET A 49 3.00 7.94 -4.70
N GLN A 50 4.23 7.84 -5.15
CA GLN A 50 4.52 7.83 -6.59
C GLN A 50 4.47 6.44 -7.17
N ASN A 51 4.89 5.44 -6.39
CA ASN A 51 4.94 4.08 -6.87
C ASN A 51 4.46 3.10 -5.78
N PRO A 52 3.17 3.12 -5.44
CA PRO A 52 2.66 2.27 -4.37
C PRO A 52 2.64 0.80 -4.78
N VAL A 53 3.17 -0.04 -3.92
CA VAL A 53 3.18 -1.49 -4.09
C VAL A 53 2.66 -2.11 -2.80
N ALA A 54 1.66 -2.96 -2.93
CA ALA A 54 1.03 -3.61 -1.78
C ALA A 54 1.58 -5.02 -1.59
N ASP A 55 1.69 -5.41 -0.33
CA ASP A 55 1.86 -6.81 0.07
C ASP A 55 0.75 -7.14 1.04
N ILE A 56 0.08 -8.26 0.84
CA ILE A 56 -1.11 -8.62 1.60
C ILE A 56 -0.93 -10.01 2.19
N ARG A 57 -1.29 -10.14 3.46
CA ARG A 57 -1.28 -11.43 4.13
C ARG A 57 -2.51 -11.51 5.05
N GLY A 58 -3.53 -12.26 4.63
CA GLY A 58 -4.78 -12.41 5.38
C GLY A 58 -5.51 -11.08 5.56
N ASP A 59 -5.62 -10.64 6.80
CA ASP A 59 -6.32 -9.40 7.16
C ASP A 59 -5.40 -8.18 7.20
N TRP A 60 -4.15 -8.33 6.78
CA TRP A 60 -3.14 -7.28 6.86
C TRP A 60 -2.59 -6.90 5.49
N ALA A 61 -2.29 -5.63 5.32
CA ALA A 61 -1.66 -5.13 4.11
C ALA A 61 -0.65 -4.04 4.46
N VAL A 62 0.43 -3.99 3.70
CA VAL A 62 1.33 -2.85 3.70
C VAL A 62 1.37 -2.29 2.28
N ILE A 63 1.25 -0.99 2.15
CA ILE A 63 1.45 -0.30 0.88
C ILE A 63 2.67 0.57 1.03
N ALA A 64 3.69 0.30 0.23
CA ALA A 64 4.96 1.00 0.30
C ALA A 64 5.21 1.77 -0.98
N ASP A 65 5.72 2.98 -0.84
CA ASP A 65 6.15 3.78 -1.98
C ASP A 65 7.56 3.34 -2.37
N VAL A 66 7.65 2.48 -3.37
CA VAL A 66 8.94 1.93 -3.82
C VAL A 66 9.77 3.06 -4.42
N ASP A 67 11.02 3.12 -4.04
CA ASP A 67 11.98 4.20 -4.31
C ASP A 67 11.68 5.49 -3.54
N GLY A 68 10.62 5.50 -2.76
CA GLY A 68 10.29 6.56 -1.81
C GLY A 68 10.58 6.13 -0.38
N THR A 69 10.00 6.84 0.58
CA THR A 69 10.28 6.62 2.00
C THR A 69 9.03 6.44 2.84
N SER A 70 7.85 6.39 2.24
CA SER A 70 6.62 6.26 3.02
C SER A 70 5.97 4.91 2.81
N MET A 71 5.34 4.41 3.86
CA MET A 71 4.48 3.24 3.76
C MET A 71 3.37 3.32 4.79
N LYS A 72 2.27 2.65 4.49
CA LYS A 72 1.11 2.58 5.37
C LYS A 72 0.74 1.13 5.62
N ILE A 73 0.32 0.87 6.84
CA ILE A 73 -0.07 -0.46 7.28
C ILE A 73 -1.56 -0.45 7.54
N PHE A 74 -2.25 -1.43 6.98
CA PHE A 74 -3.71 -1.55 7.09
C PHE A 74 -4.09 -2.91 7.65
N ASP A 75 -5.15 -2.92 8.45
CA ASP A 75 -5.84 -4.16 8.78
C ASP A 75 -7.23 -4.12 8.12
N LYS A 76 -8.07 -5.10 8.44
CA LYS A 76 -9.40 -5.18 7.82
C LYS A 76 -10.31 -4.01 8.21
N ASP A 77 -9.97 -3.26 9.26
CA ASP A 77 -10.78 -2.15 9.76
C ASP A 77 -10.23 -0.78 9.37
N GLY A 78 -9.08 -0.72 8.70
CA GLY A 78 -8.54 0.53 8.22
C GLY A 78 -7.04 0.69 8.47
N GLU A 79 -6.61 1.94 8.50
CA GLU A 79 -5.19 2.25 8.71
C GLU A 79 -4.78 1.91 10.14
N ALA A 80 -3.75 1.06 10.28
CA ALA A 80 -3.21 0.67 11.57
C ALA A 80 -1.96 1.45 11.93
N GLY A 81 -1.17 1.85 10.93
CA GLY A 81 0.04 2.61 11.17
C GLY A 81 0.60 3.23 9.91
N SER A 82 1.55 4.13 10.08
CA SER A 82 2.29 4.71 8.97
C SER A 82 3.75 4.85 9.36
N VAL A 83 4.63 4.75 8.36
CA VAL A 83 6.07 4.75 8.56
C VAL A 83 6.72 5.69 7.56
N THR A 84 7.69 6.47 8.02
CA THR A 84 8.61 7.19 7.16
C THR A 84 9.99 6.58 7.40
N THR A 85 10.60 6.03 6.35
CA THR A 85 11.89 5.37 6.46
C THR A 85 13.04 6.35 6.25
N SER A 86 14.22 5.98 6.74
CA SER A 86 15.42 6.81 6.58
C SER A 86 16.04 6.69 5.19
N TYR A 87 15.79 5.59 4.51
CA TYR A 87 16.33 5.30 3.18
C TYR A 87 15.21 4.87 2.25
N SER A 88 15.50 4.89 0.95
CA SER A 88 14.51 4.51 -0.06
C SER A 88 14.07 3.06 0.10
N ILE A 89 12.78 2.82 -0.04
CA ILE A 89 12.20 1.50 0.10
C ILE A 89 12.39 0.72 -1.19
N VAL A 90 13.01 -0.46 -1.09
CA VAL A 90 13.13 -1.38 -2.21
C VAL A 90 11.93 -2.32 -2.22
N LYS A 91 11.54 -2.82 -1.05
CA LYS A 91 10.45 -3.79 -0.94
C LYS A 91 9.96 -3.83 0.50
N ALA A 92 8.67 -4.07 0.68
CA ALA A 92 8.09 -4.28 1.99
C ALA A 92 7.22 -5.53 1.99
N ARG A 93 7.24 -6.26 3.08
CA ARG A 93 6.43 -7.47 3.28
C ARG A 93 5.74 -7.39 4.63
N ILE A 94 4.57 -7.97 4.71
CA ILE A 94 3.79 -8.00 5.95
C ILE A 94 3.51 -9.45 6.34
N SER A 95 3.52 -9.72 7.64
CA SER A 95 3.15 -11.04 8.16
C SER A 95 1.66 -11.10 8.48
N SER A 96 1.18 -12.31 8.78
CA SER A 96 -0.21 -12.49 9.19
C SER A 96 -0.54 -11.86 10.54
N ASN A 97 0.49 -11.39 11.26
CA ASN A 97 0.33 -10.70 12.55
C ASN A 97 0.47 -9.19 12.42
N GLY A 98 0.68 -8.68 11.21
CA GLY A 98 0.87 -7.24 11.00
C GLY A 98 2.28 -6.74 11.20
N LEU A 99 3.27 -7.64 11.31
CA LEU A 99 4.67 -7.24 11.39
C LEU A 99 5.21 -6.96 9.99
N VAL A 100 5.83 -5.82 9.79
CA VAL A 100 6.36 -5.41 8.50
C VAL A 100 7.87 -5.52 8.48
N ALA A 101 8.40 -6.10 7.40
CA ALA A 101 9.83 -6.09 7.10
C ALA A 101 10.05 -5.25 5.85
N ALA A 102 10.91 -4.26 5.91
CA ALA A 102 11.23 -3.39 4.78
C ALA A 102 12.70 -3.50 4.42
N ILE A 103 12.96 -3.67 3.13
CA ILE A 103 14.31 -3.64 2.57
C ILE A 103 14.55 -2.23 2.08
N LEU A 104 15.61 -1.60 2.58
CA LEU A 104 15.93 -0.20 2.29
C LEU A 104 17.29 -0.11 1.61
N ASP A 105 17.39 0.83 0.67
CA ASP A 105 18.64 1.11 -0.06
C ASP A 105 19.31 2.33 0.58
N GLY A 106 20.37 2.10 1.32
CA GLY A 106 21.15 3.15 1.96
C GLY A 106 22.33 3.64 1.14
N GLY A 107 22.39 3.30 -0.15
CA GLY A 107 23.50 3.68 -1.03
C GLY A 107 24.61 2.64 -1.00
N ASP A 108 25.45 2.69 0.02
CA ASP A 108 26.57 1.76 0.17
C ASP A 108 26.18 0.43 0.81
N SER A 109 24.99 0.38 1.42
CA SER A 109 24.54 -0.81 2.14
C SER A 109 23.05 -0.98 2.01
N THR A 110 22.61 -2.21 2.21
CA THR A 110 21.20 -2.58 2.23
C THR A 110 20.79 -2.80 3.69
N TRP A 111 19.67 -2.21 4.07
CA TRP A 111 19.15 -2.31 5.43
C TRP A 111 17.86 -3.11 5.42
N ILE A 112 17.63 -3.88 6.47
CA ILE A 112 16.35 -4.54 6.71
C ILE A 112 15.83 -4.05 8.05
N ASN A 113 14.71 -3.34 8.01
CA ASN A 113 14.08 -2.83 9.22
C ASN A 113 12.75 -3.54 9.44
N TYR A 114 12.40 -3.71 10.71
CA TYR A 114 11.13 -4.31 11.10
C TYR A 114 10.29 -3.28 11.85
N TYR A 115 9.00 -3.33 11.60
CA TYR A 115 8.04 -2.39 12.22
C TYR A 115 6.83 -3.17 12.71
N ASP A 116 6.30 -2.76 13.87
CA ASP A 116 5.03 -3.28 14.34
C ASP A 116 3.88 -2.72 13.52
N SER A 117 2.69 -3.26 13.71
CA SER A 117 1.51 -2.88 12.95
C SER A 117 1.13 -1.40 13.16
N ASP A 118 1.56 -0.79 14.25
CA ASP A 118 1.32 0.63 14.52
C ASP A 118 2.40 1.54 13.94
N GLY A 119 3.38 0.99 13.23
CA GLY A 119 4.46 1.77 12.60
C GLY A 119 5.70 1.97 13.47
N THR A 120 5.79 1.30 14.60
CA THR A 120 6.96 1.46 15.50
C THR A 120 8.03 0.32 15.38
#